data_6cdb0aa89ae3ec41e8ceb1687c762769
#
_entry.id   6cdb0aa89ae3ec41e8ceb1687c762769
#
_cell.length_a   1.000
_cell.length_b   1.000
_cell.length_c   1.000
_cell.angle_alpha   90.00
_cell.angle_beta   90.00
_cell.angle_gamma   90.00
#
_symmetry.space_group_name_H-M   'P 1'
#
loop_
_entity.id
_entity.type
_entity.pdbx_description
1 polymer ?
#
loop_
_entity_poly.entity_id
_entity_poly.type
_entity_poly.pdbx_seq_one_letter_code
_entity_poly.pdbx_strand_id
1 'polypeptide(L)'
;SDWTENLAYIFNWQVMKLLSAINGGSVSDYKKFAETVKPFIDGSPNYFKMNLYPIGFKDTSYARWHDNFSHITGFQSKADYLSWCSTFRFPEIRKWAKSAGPELILCLGKTYIQDFRAAFHSDHGSFVHEIIDNRDLFWCVNDQGSIVAVIPFLVNRNGLVKNVSIQKFGERISQLLTSQ
;
A
#
# COMPACT_ATOMS: atom_id res chain seq x y z
N SER A 1 10.15 -13.62 -13.18
CA SER A 1 8.86 -14.29 -13.07
C SER A 1 7.88 -13.71 -14.09
N ASP A 2 7.15 -14.58 -14.73
CA ASP A 2 6.14 -14.20 -15.72
C ASP A 2 4.91 -13.60 -15.01
N TRP A 3 4.47 -12.42 -15.45
CA TRP A 3 3.25 -11.80 -14.95
C TRP A 3 1.99 -12.61 -15.22
N THR A 4 2.01 -13.50 -16.22
CA THR A 4 0.89 -14.39 -16.54
C THR A 4 0.48 -15.25 -15.35
N GLU A 5 1.44 -15.88 -14.67
CA GLU A 5 1.17 -16.64 -13.44
C GLU A 5 0.79 -15.72 -12.27
N ASN A 6 1.46 -14.60 -12.12
CA ASN A 6 1.17 -13.65 -11.04
C ASN A 6 -0.24 -13.05 -11.14
N LEU A 7 -0.76 -12.85 -12.36
CA LEU A 7 -2.12 -12.35 -12.58
C LEU A 7 -3.22 -13.40 -12.30
N ALA A 8 -2.88 -14.65 -12.01
CA ALA A 8 -3.83 -15.63 -11.49
C ALA A 8 -4.31 -15.29 -10.07
N TYR A 9 -3.52 -14.52 -9.31
CA TYR A 9 -3.89 -14.11 -7.96
C TYR A 9 -4.70 -12.80 -7.96
N ILE A 10 -5.87 -12.84 -7.33
CA ILE A 10 -6.82 -11.72 -7.31
C ILE A 10 -6.18 -10.41 -6.82
N PHE A 11 -5.34 -10.45 -5.80
CA PHE A 11 -4.65 -9.27 -5.30
C PHE A 11 -3.78 -8.61 -6.38
N ASN A 12 -3.02 -9.40 -7.12
CA ASN A 12 -2.11 -8.89 -8.13
C ASN A 12 -2.85 -8.22 -9.29
N TRP A 13 -3.93 -8.84 -9.81
CA TRP A 13 -4.68 -8.20 -10.89
C TRP A 13 -5.37 -6.91 -10.46
N GLN A 14 -5.87 -6.85 -9.21
CA GLN A 14 -6.47 -5.63 -8.67
C GLN A 14 -5.44 -4.51 -8.50
N VAL A 15 -4.23 -4.84 -8.07
CA VAL A 15 -3.10 -3.89 -8.04
C VAL A 15 -2.79 -3.39 -9.44
N MET A 16 -2.71 -4.27 -10.45
CA MET A 16 -2.43 -3.86 -11.83
C MET A 16 -3.54 -2.97 -12.41
N LYS A 17 -4.82 -3.23 -12.09
CA LYS A 17 -5.93 -2.36 -12.47
C LYS A 17 -5.77 -0.94 -11.90
N LEU A 18 -5.45 -0.86 -10.61
CA LEU A 18 -5.26 0.42 -9.95
C LEU A 18 -4.06 1.17 -10.52
N LEU A 19 -2.93 0.50 -10.70
CA LEU A 19 -1.73 1.11 -11.28
C LEU A 19 -1.97 1.55 -12.74
N SER A 20 -2.70 0.77 -13.55
CA SER A 20 -3.10 1.18 -14.89
C SER A 20 -3.90 2.49 -14.86
N ALA A 21 -4.90 2.59 -13.97
CA ALA A 21 -5.72 3.79 -13.83
C ALA A 21 -4.91 5.00 -13.30
N ILE A 22 -3.99 4.82 -12.36
CA ILE A 22 -3.09 5.87 -11.87
C ILE A 22 -2.21 6.41 -13.00
N ASN A 23 -1.77 5.54 -13.91
CA ASN A 23 -0.95 5.92 -15.06
C ASN A 23 -1.78 6.43 -16.27
N GLY A 24 -3.04 6.81 -16.07
CA GLY A 24 -3.89 7.39 -17.09
C GLY A 24 -4.56 6.37 -18.04
N GLY A 25 -4.42 5.08 -17.76
CA GLY A 25 -5.07 4.02 -18.51
C GLY A 25 -6.44 3.63 -17.94
N SER A 26 -7.01 2.54 -18.46
CA SER A 26 -8.24 1.94 -17.97
C SER A 26 -7.94 0.72 -17.09
N VAL A 27 -8.83 0.44 -16.13
CA VAL A 27 -8.77 -0.82 -15.37
C VAL A 27 -8.87 -2.06 -16.26
N SER A 28 -9.49 -1.95 -17.46
CA SER A 28 -9.56 -3.04 -18.43
C SER A 28 -8.20 -3.35 -19.07
N ASP A 29 -7.28 -2.40 -19.09
CA ASP A 29 -5.96 -2.51 -19.71
C ASP A 29 -4.91 -3.15 -18.79
N TYR A 30 -5.30 -3.61 -17.61
CA TYR A 30 -4.39 -4.07 -16.57
C TYR A 30 -3.40 -5.17 -17.00
N LYS A 31 -3.81 -6.05 -17.93
CA LYS A 31 -2.92 -7.10 -18.48
C LYS A 31 -1.84 -6.47 -19.34
N LYS A 32 -2.24 -5.63 -20.28
CA LYS A 32 -1.31 -4.88 -21.15
C LYS A 32 -0.36 -4.02 -20.32
N PHE A 33 -0.87 -3.34 -19.28
CA PHE A 33 -0.05 -2.58 -18.34
C PHE A 33 0.98 -3.47 -17.65
N ALA A 34 0.57 -4.60 -17.09
CA ALA A 34 1.47 -5.55 -16.42
C ALA A 34 2.56 -6.09 -17.36
N GLU A 35 2.22 -6.40 -18.60
CA GLU A 35 3.15 -6.93 -19.61
C GLU A 35 4.13 -5.87 -20.12
N THR A 36 3.68 -4.62 -20.25
CA THR A 36 4.51 -3.53 -20.80
C THR A 36 5.40 -2.89 -19.75
N VAL A 37 4.81 -2.54 -18.58
CA VAL A 37 5.49 -1.80 -17.50
C VAL A 37 6.25 -2.74 -16.58
N LYS A 38 5.79 -3.98 -16.44
CA LYS A 38 6.38 -5.03 -15.59
C LYS A 38 6.65 -4.57 -14.15
N PRO A 39 5.65 -4.01 -13.43
CA PRO A 39 5.87 -3.54 -12.06
C PRO A 39 6.35 -4.66 -11.15
N PHE A 40 7.23 -4.36 -10.19
CA PHE A 40 7.72 -5.30 -9.16
C PHE A 40 8.54 -6.50 -9.69
N ILE A 41 8.99 -6.46 -10.93
CA ILE A 41 9.91 -7.44 -11.49
C ILE A 41 11.34 -6.95 -11.27
N ASP A 42 12.26 -7.87 -10.98
CA ASP A 42 13.67 -7.56 -10.78
C ASP A 42 14.23 -6.77 -11.98
N GLY A 43 14.83 -5.63 -11.69
CA GLY A 43 15.32 -4.69 -12.70
C GLY A 43 14.27 -3.70 -13.22
N SER A 44 13.02 -3.74 -12.75
CA SER A 44 12.03 -2.69 -13.05
C SER A 44 12.31 -1.45 -12.18
N PRO A 45 12.66 -0.31 -12.76
CA PRO A 45 13.22 0.80 -12.00
C PRO A 45 12.19 1.61 -11.18
N ASN A 46 10.90 1.48 -11.46
CA ASN A 46 9.92 2.48 -11.02
C ASN A 46 8.91 1.99 -9.99
N TYR A 47 8.94 0.72 -9.61
CA TYR A 47 7.95 0.15 -8.71
C TYR A 47 8.58 -0.72 -7.64
N PHE A 48 8.24 -0.44 -6.39
CA PHE A 48 8.66 -1.23 -5.24
C PHE A 48 7.45 -1.67 -4.42
N LYS A 49 7.47 -2.89 -3.91
CA LYS A 49 6.42 -3.45 -3.06
C LYS A 49 7.02 -4.01 -1.78
N MET A 50 6.41 -3.66 -0.64
CA MET A 50 6.81 -4.17 0.66
C MET A 50 5.61 -4.36 1.58
N ASN A 51 5.77 -5.22 2.56
CA ASN A 51 4.83 -5.30 3.68
C ASN A 51 5.28 -4.34 4.79
N LEU A 52 4.34 -3.58 5.34
CA LEU A 52 4.61 -2.73 6.51
C LEU A 52 5.11 -3.59 7.68
N TYR A 53 4.44 -4.70 7.93
CA TYR A 53 4.82 -5.72 8.90
C TYR A 53 5.37 -6.96 8.18
N PRO A 54 6.58 -7.44 8.54
CA PRO A 54 7.18 -8.63 7.90
C PRO A 54 6.36 -9.90 8.07
N ILE A 55 5.69 -10.04 9.22
CA ILE A 55 4.85 -11.21 9.51
C ILE A 55 3.45 -10.97 8.96
N GLY A 56 2.98 -11.90 8.12
CA GLY A 56 1.61 -11.91 7.65
C GLY A 56 0.65 -12.42 8.72
N PHE A 57 -0.27 -11.57 9.15
CA PHE A 57 -1.33 -11.95 10.09
C PHE A 57 -2.57 -12.39 9.34
N LYS A 58 -3.25 -13.41 9.87
CA LYS A 58 -4.52 -13.89 9.33
C LYS A 58 -5.63 -12.84 9.45
N ASP A 59 -5.58 -12.04 10.52
CA ASP A 59 -6.51 -10.94 10.82
C ASP A 59 -5.82 -9.82 11.62
N THR A 60 -6.54 -8.74 11.86
CA THR A 60 -6.06 -7.58 12.62
C THR A 60 -6.17 -7.76 14.14
N SER A 61 -6.71 -8.87 14.64
CA SER A 61 -6.89 -9.12 16.07
C SER A 61 -5.57 -9.16 16.83
N TYR A 62 -5.48 -8.46 17.94
CA TYR A 62 -4.34 -8.49 18.84
C TYR A 62 -4.28 -9.78 19.69
N ALA A 63 -5.41 -10.47 19.86
CA ALA A 63 -5.52 -11.65 20.72
C ALA A 63 -4.86 -12.92 20.10
N ARG A 64 -4.54 -12.87 18.80
CA ARG A 64 -3.99 -14.03 18.09
C ARG A 64 -2.51 -13.87 17.84
N TRP A 65 -1.73 -14.27 18.84
CA TRP A 65 -0.30 -14.48 18.71
C TRP A 65 -0.03 -15.97 18.89
N HIS A 66 0.38 -16.63 17.82
CA HIS A 66 0.63 -18.07 17.85
C HIS A 66 1.94 -18.37 18.57
N ASP A 67 1.99 -19.45 19.35
CA ASP A 67 3.20 -19.90 20.07
C ASP A 67 4.40 -20.03 19.13
N ASN A 68 4.17 -20.47 17.89
CA ASN A 68 5.20 -20.52 16.87
C ASN A 68 5.82 -19.15 16.55
N PHE A 69 5.05 -18.06 16.60
CA PHE A 69 5.59 -16.73 16.37
C PHE A 69 6.49 -16.30 17.54
N SER A 70 6.12 -16.61 18.79
CA SER A 70 6.97 -16.35 19.94
C SER A 70 8.30 -17.09 19.82
N HIS A 71 8.27 -18.35 19.40
CA HIS A 71 9.46 -19.16 19.23
C HIS A 71 10.39 -18.64 18.14
N ILE A 72 9.84 -18.22 17.01
CA ILE A 72 10.64 -17.72 15.86
C ILE A 72 11.14 -16.31 16.09
N THR A 73 10.34 -15.45 16.70
CA THR A 73 10.62 -14.00 16.80
C THR A 73 11.18 -13.57 18.14
N GLY A 74 10.99 -14.35 19.19
CA GLY A 74 11.30 -14.00 20.59
C GLY A 74 10.27 -13.06 21.24
N PHE A 75 9.26 -12.54 20.51
CA PHE A 75 8.23 -11.69 21.09
C PHE A 75 7.14 -12.52 21.75
N GLN A 76 6.74 -12.12 22.97
CA GLN A 76 5.73 -12.85 23.76
C GLN A 76 4.30 -12.53 23.29
N SER A 77 4.10 -11.39 22.63
CA SER A 77 2.79 -10.97 22.14
C SER A 77 2.87 -10.27 20.80
N LYS A 78 1.73 -10.21 20.10
CA LYS A 78 1.59 -9.39 18.89
C LYS A 78 1.83 -7.91 19.18
N ALA A 79 1.41 -7.42 20.35
CA ALA A 79 1.61 -6.03 20.75
C ALA A 79 3.10 -5.68 20.86
N ASP A 80 3.91 -6.56 21.47
CA ASP A 80 5.36 -6.36 21.58
C ASP A 80 6.02 -6.31 20.21
N TYR A 81 5.63 -7.23 19.32
CA TYR A 81 6.12 -7.24 17.95
C TYR A 81 5.73 -5.95 17.17
N LEU A 82 4.48 -5.48 17.27
CA LEU A 82 4.05 -4.26 16.62
C LEU A 82 4.76 -3.03 17.19
N SER A 83 4.97 -2.98 18.50
CA SER A 83 5.75 -1.93 19.17
C SER A 83 7.19 -1.91 18.66
N TRP A 84 7.81 -3.07 18.54
CA TRP A 84 9.15 -3.18 17.97
C TRP A 84 9.19 -2.68 16.52
N CYS A 85 8.23 -3.07 15.69
CA CYS A 85 8.13 -2.56 14.32
C CYS A 85 8.01 -1.04 14.27
N SER A 86 7.17 -0.46 15.12
CA SER A 86 7.01 0.98 15.20
C SER A 86 8.30 1.69 15.61
N THR A 87 9.04 1.11 16.58
CA THR A 87 10.25 1.72 17.14
C THR A 87 11.46 1.60 16.20
N PHE A 88 11.62 0.45 15.54
CA PHE A 88 12.84 0.14 14.79
C PHE A 88 12.62 0.05 13.28
N ARG A 89 11.55 -0.62 12.83
CA ARG A 89 11.31 -0.85 11.41
C ARG A 89 10.76 0.38 10.69
N PHE A 90 9.81 1.11 11.27
CA PHE A 90 9.22 2.28 10.60
C PHE A 90 10.24 3.39 10.36
N PRO A 91 11.16 3.72 11.28
CA PRO A 91 12.26 4.64 10.98
C PRO A 91 13.14 4.19 9.80
N GLU A 92 13.44 2.90 9.69
CA GLU A 92 14.21 2.37 8.54
C GLU A 92 13.41 2.46 7.23
N ILE A 93 12.11 2.12 7.24
CA ILE A 93 11.24 2.31 6.08
C ILE A 93 11.23 3.78 5.64
N ARG A 94 11.16 4.70 6.58
CA ARG A 94 11.21 6.15 6.30
C ARG A 94 12.53 6.57 5.66
N LYS A 95 13.66 6.04 6.12
CA LYS A 95 14.97 6.28 5.51
C LYS A 95 15.02 5.76 4.07
N TRP A 96 14.51 4.55 3.82
CA TRP A 96 14.46 3.99 2.47
C TRP A 96 13.56 4.82 1.55
N ALA A 97 12.38 5.19 2.00
CA ALA A 97 11.47 6.06 1.25
C ALA A 97 12.12 7.41 0.92
N LYS A 98 12.78 8.03 1.91
CA LYS A 98 13.51 9.28 1.70
C LYS A 98 14.65 9.14 0.69
N SER A 99 15.40 8.05 0.75
CA SER A 99 16.51 7.79 -0.19
C SER A 99 16.02 7.50 -1.61
N ALA A 100 14.90 6.81 -1.74
CA ALA A 100 14.32 6.45 -3.04
C ALA A 100 13.55 7.62 -3.69
N GLY A 101 13.00 8.54 -2.90
CA GLY A 101 12.26 9.71 -3.38
C GLY A 101 11.04 9.37 -4.25
N PRO A 102 10.15 8.45 -3.85
CA PRO A 102 9.02 8.09 -4.68
C PRO A 102 8.03 9.26 -4.80
N GLU A 103 7.43 9.45 -5.97
CA GLU A 103 6.34 10.41 -6.13
C GLU A 103 5.07 9.98 -5.38
N LEU A 104 4.82 8.67 -5.33
CA LEU A 104 3.66 8.07 -4.67
C LEU A 104 4.05 6.94 -3.73
N ILE A 105 3.51 6.98 -2.52
CA ILE A 105 3.50 5.88 -1.55
C ILE A 105 2.06 5.41 -1.39
N LEU A 106 1.72 4.29 -2.00
CA LEU A 106 0.38 3.72 -1.97
C LEU A 106 0.25 2.70 -0.85
N CYS A 107 -0.58 3.01 0.15
CA CYS A 107 -0.80 2.20 1.34
C CYS A 107 -2.14 1.46 1.26
N LEU A 108 -2.13 0.14 1.39
CA LEU A 108 -3.31 -0.71 1.26
C LEU A 108 -3.85 -1.18 2.61
N GLY A 109 -5.07 -0.76 2.93
CA GLY A 109 -5.76 -1.16 4.17
C GLY A 109 -5.88 -0.05 5.19
N LYS A 110 -7.00 0.64 5.22
CA LYS A 110 -7.26 1.79 6.09
C LYS A 110 -7.20 1.50 7.61
N THR A 111 -7.29 0.23 8.01
CA THR A 111 -7.15 -0.18 9.43
C THR A 111 -5.80 0.23 10.02
N TYR A 112 -4.76 0.30 9.20
CA TYR A 112 -3.40 0.64 9.61
C TYR A 112 -3.01 2.10 9.30
N ILE A 113 -3.98 3.01 9.17
CA ILE A 113 -3.72 4.41 8.79
C ILE A 113 -2.72 5.10 9.74
N GLN A 114 -2.79 4.82 11.05
CA GLN A 114 -1.84 5.41 12.02
C GLN A 114 -0.43 4.84 11.86
N ASP A 115 -0.33 3.56 11.52
CA ASP A 115 0.95 2.92 11.27
C ASP A 115 1.59 3.42 9.98
N PHE A 116 0.79 3.62 8.92
CA PHE A 116 1.26 4.26 7.68
C PHE A 116 1.70 5.70 7.92
N ARG A 117 0.96 6.45 8.77
CA ARG A 117 1.36 7.78 9.19
C ARG A 117 2.72 7.75 9.89
N ALA A 118 2.91 6.85 10.84
CA ALA A 118 4.17 6.69 11.57
C ALA A 118 5.33 6.28 10.66
N ALA A 119 5.07 5.47 9.62
CA ALA A 119 6.11 4.99 8.71
C ALA A 119 6.48 6.00 7.61
N PHE A 120 5.54 6.80 7.10
CA PHE A 120 5.75 7.57 5.86
C PHE A 120 5.48 9.07 5.97
N HIS A 121 4.87 9.52 7.05
CA HIS A 121 4.50 10.92 7.25
C HIS A 121 5.23 11.50 8.45
N SER A 122 5.58 12.78 8.40
CA SER A 122 6.09 13.48 9.57
C SER A 122 4.97 13.71 10.59
N ASP A 123 5.36 13.93 11.84
CA ASP A 123 4.44 13.97 13.00
C ASP A 123 3.45 15.16 12.99
N HIS A 124 3.49 16.07 12.02
CA HIS A 124 2.80 17.35 12.08
C HIS A 124 1.66 17.57 11.07
N GLY A 125 1.33 16.60 10.22
CA GLY A 125 0.25 16.73 9.24
C GLY A 125 -0.95 15.83 9.52
N SER A 126 -2.13 16.23 9.07
CA SER A 126 -3.31 15.38 9.00
C SER A 126 -3.50 14.88 7.57
N PHE A 127 -4.02 13.66 7.45
CA PHE A 127 -4.51 13.20 6.16
C PHE A 127 -5.74 14.02 5.75
N VAL A 128 -5.79 14.43 4.49
CA VAL A 128 -7.03 14.84 3.84
C VAL A 128 -7.89 13.59 3.66
N HIS A 129 -9.18 13.68 3.99
CA HIS A 129 -10.13 12.59 3.83
C HIS A 129 -11.10 12.93 2.72
N GLU A 130 -11.20 12.06 1.75
CA GLU A 130 -12.15 12.12 0.64
C GLU A 130 -12.97 10.84 0.57
N ILE A 131 -14.21 10.93 0.09
CA ILE A 131 -15.07 9.78 -0.17
C ILE A 131 -15.25 9.64 -1.69
N ILE A 132 -14.82 8.51 -2.23
CA ILE A 132 -14.93 8.19 -3.64
C ILE A 132 -15.73 6.90 -3.76
N ASP A 133 -16.88 6.93 -4.44
CA ASP A 133 -17.74 5.78 -4.67
C ASP A 133 -18.07 5.01 -3.36
N ASN A 134 -18.42 5.76 -2.30
CA ASN A 134 -18.69 5.27 -0.94
C ASN A 134 -17.50 4.53 -0.28
N ARG A 135 -16.28 4.90 -0.62
CA ARG A 135 -15.05 4.37 -0.04
C ARG A 135 -14.12 5.52 0.35
N ASP A 136 -13.38 5.31 1.42
CA ASP A 136 -12.47 6.32 1.96
C ASP A 136 -11.15 6.34 1.19
N LEU A 137 -10.71 7.52 0.80
CA LEU A 137 -9.34 7.84 0.42
C LEU A 137 -8.78 8.79 1.46
N PHE A 138 -7.64 8.46 2.04
CA PHE A 138 -6.87 9.38 2.88
C PHE A 138 -5.56 9.69 2.17
N TRP A 139 -5.18 10.96 2.11
CA TRP A 139 -3.92 11.32 1.48
C TRP A 139 -3.27 12.54 2.13
N CYS A 140 -1.97 12.65 2.00
CA CYS A 140 -1.21 13.83 2.37
C CYS A 140 0.05 13.95 1.51
N VAL A 141 0.70 15.08 1.57
CA VAL A 141 2.08 15.24 1.08
C VAL A 141 3.00 15.13 2.27
N ASN A 142 3.99 14.25 2.22
CA ASN A 142 4.96 14.10 3.30
C ASN A 142 6.11 15.11 3.17
N ASP A 143 7.04 15.13 4.13
CA ASP A 143 8.16 16.08 4.16
C ASP A 143 9.13 15.97 2.97
N GLN A 144 9.07 14.87 2.24
CA GLN A 144 9.89 14.64 1.06
C GLN A 144 9.20 15.06 -0.23
N GLY A 145 7.96 15.55 -0.16
CA GLY A 145 7.13 15.87 -1.32
C GLY A 145 6.41 14.69 -1.95
N SER A 146 6.50 13.49 -1.34
CA SER A 146 5.75 12.32 -1.84
C SER A 146 4.28 12.41 -1.45
N ILE A 147 3.38 12.02 -2.35
CA ILE A 147 1.98 11.72 -2.00
C ILE A 147 1.94 10.41 -1.23
N VAL A 148 1.42 10.44 -0.01
CA VAL A 148 1.08 9.23 0.76
C VAL A 148 -0.42 9.04 0.67
N ALA A 149 -0.87 8.00 -0.01
CA ALA A 149 -2.29 7.70 -0.23
C ALA A 149 -2.66 6.38 0.46
N VAL A 150 -3.60 6.42 1.39
CA VAL A 150 -4.13 5.24 2.09
C VAL A 150 -5.52 4.92 1.54
N ILE A 151 -5.66 3.73 1.00
CA ILE A 151 -6.89 3.25 0.36
C ILE A 151 -7.40 1.96 1.03
N PRO A 152 -8.68 1.58 0.84
CA PRO A 152 -9.16 0.28 1.30
C PRO A 152 -8.38 -0.87 0.66
N PHE A 153 -8.33 -2.00 1.36
CA PHE A 153 -7.69 -3.20 0.83
C PHE A 153 -8.41 -3.72 -0.44
N LEU A 154 -7.68 -4.31 -1.38
CA LEU A 154 -8.18 -4.55 -2.75
C LEU A 154 -8.99 -5.84 -2.93
N VAL A 155 -9.03 -6.72 -1.94
CA VAL A 155 -9.58 -8.09 -2.13
C VAL A 155 -10.59 -8.54 -1.08
N ASN A 156 -10.95 -7.71 -0.12
CA ASN A 156 -11.95 -8.07 0.89
C ASN A 156 -13.34 -7.45 0.57
N ARG A 157 -14.40 -8.00 1.22
CA ARG A 157 -15.79 -7.57 1.00
C ARG A 157 -16.00 -6.06 1.18
N ASN A 158 -15.28 -5.44 2.10
CA ASN A 158 -15.38 -4.01 2.41
C ASN A 158 -14.29 -3.19 1.69
N GLY A 159 -13.55 -3.82 0.82
CA GLY A 159 -12.43 -3.24 0.12
C GLY A 159 -12.79 -2.53 -1.18
N LEU A 160 -11.75 -2.14 -1.89
CA LEU A 160 -11.84 -1.52 -3.19
C LEU A 160 -11.79 -2.63 -4.27
N VAL A 161 -12.96 -3.24 -4.54
CA VAL A 161 -13.04 -4.44 -5.40
C VAL A 161 -13.76 -4.23 -6.73
N LYS A 162 -14.57 -3.18 -6.86
CA LYS A 162 -15.32 -2.89 -8.10
C LYS A 162 -14.45 -2.14 -9.09
N ASN A 163 -14.48 -2.54 -10.36
CA ASN A 163 -13.71 -1.87 -11.41
C ASN A 163 -13.95 -0.36 -11.48
N VAL A 164 -15.23 0.06 -11.38
CA VAL A 164 -15.60 1.48 -11.39
C VAL A 164 -14.95 2.23 -10.23
N SER A 165 -14.98 1.66 -9.03
CA SER A 165 -14.36 2.28 -7.85
C SER A 165 -12.83 2.36 -8.00
N ILE A 166 -12.20 1.29 -8.48
CA ILE A 166 -10.74 1.26 -8.73
C ILE A 166 -10.34 2.32 -9.76
N GLN A 167 -11.11 2.45 -10.86
CA GLN A 167 -10.88 3.48 -11.87
C GLN A 167 -10.91 4.89 -11.26
N LYS A 168 -11.97 5.22 -10.54
CA LYS A 168 -12.13 6.54 -9.90
C LYS A 168 -11.01 6.85 -8.90
N PHE A 169 -10.58 5.85 -8.11
CA PHE A 169 -9.45 6.00 -7.19
C PHE A 169 -8.14 6.26 -7.94
N GLY A 170 -7.89 5.50 -9.01
CA GLY A 170 -6.72 5.69 -9.86
C GLY A 170 -6.67 7.07 -10.49
N GLU A 171 -7.78 7.53 -11.08
CA GLU A 171 -7.91 8.87 -11.67
C GLU A 171 -7.68 9.97 -10.63
N ARG A 172 -8.26 9.83 -9.42
CA ARG A 172 -8.06 10.83 -8.35
C ARG A 172 -6.61 10.88 -7.89
N ILE A 173 -5.95 9.74 -7.69
CA ILE A 173 -4.54 9.68 -7.31
C ILE A 173 -3.66 10.27 -8.42
N SER A 174 -3.95 9.98 -9.69
CA SER A 174 -3.27 10.59 -10.84
C SER A 174 -3.38 12.12 -10.83
N GLN A 175 -4.57 12.66 -10.55
CA GLN A 175 -4.77 14.11 -10.42
C GLN A 175 -3.91 14.71 -9.28
N LEU A 176 -3.82 14.02 -8.13
CA LEU A 176 -2.97 14.48 -7.03
C LEU A 176 -1.50 14.57 -7.43
N LEU A 177 -1.01 13.61 -8.21
CA LEU A 177 0.37 13.60 -8.71
C LEU A 177 0.65 14.73 -9.71
N THR A 178 -0.33 15.10 -10.53
CA THR A 178 -0.17 16.16 -11.54
C THR A 178 -0.40 17.58 -11.00
N SER A 179 -0.92 17.70 -9.77
CA SER A 179 -1.22 18.99 -9.14
C SER A 179 -0.08 19.52 -8.26
N GLN A 180 1.04 18.82 -8.19
CA GLN A 180 2.28 19.22 -7.53
C GLN A 180 3.22 19.91 -8.53
#